data_858de22c7f0a75d05cdb69c5a56204ec
#
_entry.id   858de22c7f0a75d05cdb69c5a56204ec
#
_cell.length_a   1.000
_cell.length_b   1.000
_cell.length_c   1.000
_cell.angle_alpha   90.00
_cell.angle_beta   90.00
_cell.angle_gamma   90.00
#
_symmetry.space_group_name_H-M   'P 1'
#
loop_
_entity.id
_entity.type
_entity.pdbx_description
1 polymer ?
#
loop_
_entity_poly.entity_id
_entity_poly.type
_entity_poly.pdbx_seq_one_letter_code
_entity_poly.pdbx_strand_id
1 'polypeptide(L)'
;MCIRDRKLTDSKNNPLDKTDGKIFLQLHQVDSAGNDKKYGNPVELTADSAGEWSYVFKNLPLQSVDENGILTGTTYKYYVTEVGINQNNSMSGYDVSYIFKDINGTQITKTDANVAPGSANAIESGTVEITNKLIEYELPETGGSGNRWLYMLSGAVLIAIAVITLFYKKHKTL
;
A
#
# COMPACT_ATOMS: atom_id res chain seq x y z
N MET A 1 7.69 21.89 0.29
CA MET A 1 7.72 20.42 0.40
C MET A 1 7.37 19.83 -0.95
N CYS A 2 8.20 18.97 -1.48
CA CYS A 2 7.99 18.29 -2.76
C CYS A 2 7.62 16.85 -2.47
N ILE A 3 6.57 16.33 -3.11
CA ILE A 3 6.29 14.91 -3.16
C ILE A 3 6.81 14.45 -4.50
N ARG A 4 7.82 13.60 -4.49
CA ARG A 4 8.35 12.93 -5.67
C ARG A 4 8.20 11.43 -5.47
N ASP A 5 7.98 10.77 -6.60
CA ASP A 5 8.01 9.32 -6.73
C ASP A 5 6.98 8.56 -5.88
N ARG A 6 5.71 8.69 -6.29
CA ARG A 6 4.83 7.58 -6.00
C ARG A 6 5.27 6.39 -6.85
N LYS A 7 5.77 5.36 -6.19
CA LYS A 7 6.08 4.08 -6.84
C LYS A 7 4.90 3.14 -6.64
N LEU A 8 4.31 2.71 -7.75
CA LEU A 8 3.35 1.61 -7.74
C LEU A 8 4.12 0.34 -8.09
N THR A 9 4.11 -0.64 -7.19
CA THR A 9 4.85 -1.90 -7.41
C THR A 9 3.94 -3.10 -7.21
N ASP A 10 4.30 -4.22 -7.89
CA ASP A 10 3.75 -5.53 -7.58
C ASP A 10 4.31 -6.06 -6.24
N SER A 11 3.87 -7.22 -5.81
CA SER A 11 4.34 -7.88 -4.59
C SER A 11 5.83 -8.18 -4.60
N LYS A 12 6.45 -8.25 -5.79
CA LYS A 12 7.89 -8.52 -5.99
C LYS A 12 8.72 -7.25 -6.15
N ASN A 13 8.11 -6.06 -5.91
CA ASN A 13 8.69 -4.73 -6.08
C ASN A 13 9.02 -4.34 -7.54
N ASN A 14 8.43 -5.00 -8.55
CA ASN A 14 8.54 -4.53 -9.92
C ASN A 14 7.58 -3.35 -10.14
N PRO A 15 7.96 -2.32 -10.92
CA PRO A 15 7.08 -1.22 -11.25
C PRO A 15 5.81 -1.72 -11.94
N LEU A 16 4.66 -1.22 -11.52
CA LEU A 16 3.39 -1.42 -12.20
C LEU A 16 3.11 -0.22 -13.10
N ASP A 17 2.88 -0.51 -14.36
CA ASP A 17 2.54 0.49 -15.39
C ASP A 17 1.05 0.84 -15.28
N LYS A 18 0.67 1.54 -14.21
CA LYS A 18 -0.70 2.03 -14.01
C LYS A 18 -0.71 3.53 -13.94
N THR A 19 -1.15 4.13 -15.03
CA THR A 19 -1.46 5.56 -15.12
C THR A 19 -2.90 5.88 -14.73
N ASP A 20 -3.75 4.84 -14.63
CA ASP A 20 -5.17 4.99 -14.35
C ASP A 20 -5.42 4.99 -12.84
N GLY A 21 -5.72 6.12 -12.31
CA GLY A 21 -6.12 6.25 -10.93
C GLY A 21 -5.88 7.65 -10.39
N LYS A 22 -6.58 7.94 -9.33
CA LYS A 22 -6.47 9.20 -8.60
C LYS A 22 -6.18 8.86 -7.16
N ILE A 23 -5.22 9.54 -6.61
CA ILE A 23 -5.00 9.54 -5.17
C ILE A 23 -5.12 10.94 -4.63
N PHE A 24 -5.45 11.06 -3.38
CA PHE A 24 -5.50 12.33 -2.70
C PHE A 24 -4.45 12.35 -1.61
N LEU A 25 -3.80 13.49 -1.49
CA LEU A 25 -2.78 13.73 -0.49
C LEU A 25 -3.29 14.78 0.49
N GLN A 26 -3.35 14.44 1.76
CA GLN A 26 -3.66 15.36 2.83
C GLN A 26 -2.36 15.85 3.46
N LEU A 27 -2.14 17.16 3.41
CA LEU A 27 -1.05 17.80 4.13
C LEU A 27 -1.45 18.00 5.59
N HIS A 28 -0.52 17.76 6.49
CA HIS A 28 -0.63 18.01 7.92
C HIS A 28 0.42 19.02 8.35
N GLN A 29 0.07 19.87 9.30
CA GLN A 29 0.95 20.83 9.94
C GLN A 29 1.08 20.50 11.42
N VAL A 30 2.31 20.43 11.90
CA VAL A 30 2.66 20.19 13.29
C VAL A 30 3.37 21.40 13.82
N ASP A 31 2.90 21.98 14.93
CA ASP A 31 3.55 23.11 15.57
C ASP A 31 4.66 22.65 16.55
N SER A 32 5.42 23.61 17.08
CA SER A 32 6.48 23.35 18.04
C SER A 32 6.01 22.81 19.39
N ALA A 33 4.71 22.89 19.69
CA ALA A 33 4.09 22.28 20.85
C ALA A 33 3.61 20.83 20.59
N GLY A 34 3.71 20.35 19.33
CA GLY A 34 3.29 19.01 18.91
C GLY A 34 1.83 18.94 18.51
N ASN A 35 1.12 20.07 18.41
CA ASN A 35 -0.25 20.06 17.91
C ASN A 35 -0.25 19.77 16.41
N ASP A 36 -1.02 18.74 16.04
CA ASP A 36 -1.15 18.23 14.67
C ASP A 36 -2.53 18.59 14.12
N LYS A 37 -2.54 19.15 12.92
CA LYS A 37 -3.79 19.49 12.23
C LYS A 37 -3.68 19.31 10.72
N LYS A 38 -4.80 19.00 10.08
CA LYS A 38 -4.91 19.03 8.63
C LYS A 38 -4.68 20.47 8.13
N TYR A 39 -3.84 20.62 7.11
CA TYR A 39 -3.50 21.90 6.52
C TYR A 39 -4.02 21.96 5.08
N GLY A 40 -5.02 22.79 4.87
CA GLY A 40 -5.72 22.89 3.58
C GLY A 40 -6.58 21.66 3.25
N ASN A 41 -7.11 21.67 2.04
CA ASN A 41 -7.88 20.54 1.51
C ASN A 41 -6.95 19.48 0.92
N PRO A 42 -7.39 18.22 0.85
CA PRO A 42 -6.67 17.19 0.10
C PRO A 42 -6.45 17.62 -1.35
N VAL A 43 -5.27 17.32 -1.88
CA VAL A 43 -4.92 17.59 -3.27
C VAL A 43 -4.95 16.30 -4.07
N GLU A 44 -5.52 16.37 -5.27
CA GLU A 44 -5.53 15.26 -6.21
C GLU A 44 -4.13 15.11 -6.84
N LEU A 45 -3.61 13.90 -6.85
CA LEU A 45 -2.38 13.54 -7.53
C LEU A 45 -2.70 12.61 -8.69
N THR A 46 -2.24 13.00 -9.87
CA THR A 46 -2.37 12.21 -11.10
C THR A 46 -1.01 12.00 -11.72
N ALA A 47 -0.85 10.91 -12.48
CA ALA A 47 0.35 10.69 -13.25
C ALA A 47 0.47 11.75 -14.36
N ASP A 48 1.69 12.18 -14.62
CA ASP A 48 1.99 12.99 -15.80
C ASP A 48 2.09 12.13 -17.07
N SER A 49 2.47 12.75 -18.19
CA SER A 49 2.61 12.06 -19.50
C SER A 49 3.73 11.00 -19.53
N ALA A 50 4.66 11.06 -18.57
CA ALA A 50 5.73 10.06 -18.38
C ALA A 50 5.34 8.96 -17.38
N GLY A 51 4.14 9.03 -16.83
CA GLY A 51 3.67 8.11 -15.79
C GLY A 51 4.21 8.41 -14.40
N GLU A 52 4.87 9.56 -14.21
CA GLU A 52 5.40 9.98 -12.91
C GLU A 52 4.33 10.73 -12.10
N TRP A 53 4.31 10.43 -10.82
CA TRP A 53 3.38 11.03 -9.87
C TRP A 53 4.12 11.98 -8.97
N SER A 54 3.88 13.28 -9.13
CA SER A 54 4.54 14.29 -8.30
C SER A 54 3.60 15.44 -7.94
N TYR A 55 3.81 16.04 -6.78
CA TYR A 55 3.14 17.24 -6.34
C TYR A 55 4.05 18.10 -5.48
N VAL A 56 3.96 19.43 -5.60
CA VAL A 56 4.77 20.36 -4.82
C VAL A 56 3.86 21.28 -4.00
N PHE A 57 3.88 21.11 -2.69
CA PHE A 57 3.29 22.09 -1.79
C PHE A 57 4.23 23.29 -1.67
N LYS A 58 3.74 24.46 -2.11
CA LYS A 58 4.51 25.72 -2.14
C LYS A 58 4.03 26.65 -1.03
N ASN A 59 4.90 27.61 -0.67
CA ASN A 59 4.57 28.71 0.25
C ASN A 59 4.03 28.24 1.61
N LEU A 60 4.56 27.12 2.13
CA LEU A 60 4.20 26.67 3.46
C LEU A 60 4.86 27.56 4.50
N PRO A 61 4.12 28.15 5.46
CA PRO A 61 4.70 28.94 6.52
C PRO A 61 5.55 28.05 7.43
N LEU A 62 6.78 28.50 7.74
CA LEU A 62 7.66 27.77 8.67
C LEU A 62 7.54 28.30 10.10
N GLN A 63 6.94 29.47 10.27
CA GLN A 63 6.69 30.09 11.57
C GLN A 63 5.34 30.81 11.57
N SER A 64 4.77 30.92 12.77
CA SER A 64 3.58 31.76 12.94
C SER A 64 3.93 33.23 13.04
N VAL A 65 3.01 34.05 12.56
CA VAL A 65 3.06 35.51 12.71
C VAL A 65 1.78 35.98 13.40
N ASP A 66 1.88 37.09 14.13
CA ASP A 66 0.72 37.77 14.71
C ASP A 66 -0.03 38.61 13.66
N GLU A 67 -1.08 39.34 14.08
CA GLU A 67 -1.87 40.20 13.23
C GLU A 67 -1.08 41.34 12.59
N ASN A 68 0.08 41.70 13.16
CA ASN A 68 1.00 42.71 12.66
C ASN A 68 2.11 42.15 11.77
N GLY A 69 2.12 40.83 11.52
CA GLY A 69 3.15 40.17 10.75
C GLY A 69 4.43 39.86 11.53
N ILE A 70 4.42 39.98 12.87
CA ILE A 70 5.57 39.74 13.72
C ILE A 70 5.61 38.22 14.04
N LEU A 71 6.83 37.63 13.96
CA LEU A 71 7.04 36.23 14.30
C LEU A 71 6.72 35.97 15.78
N THR A 72 5.86 34.98 16.05
CA THR A 72 5.44 34.64 17.42
C THR A 72 6.28 33.52 18.04
N GLY A 73 7.28 32.99 17.31
CA GLY A 73 8.20 31.96 17.77
C GLY A 73 7.69 30.53 17.61
N THR A 74 6.42 30.32 17.24
CA THR A 74 5.91 28.96 16.92
C THR A 74 6.43 28.54 15.57
N THR A 75 7.16 27.44 15.51
CA THR A 75 7.65 26.84 14.25
C THR A 75 6.74 25.74 13.78
N TYR A 76 6.74 25.49 12.47
CA TYR A 76 5.91 24.48 11.84
C TYR A 76 6.75 23.46 11.07
N LYS A 77 6.32 22.22 11.15
CA LYS A 77 6.77 21.10 10.33
C LYS A 77 5.57 20.47 9.61
N TYR A 78 5.85 19.72 8.57
CA TYR A 78 4.80 19.17 7.72
C TYR A 78 5.05 17.70 7.44
N TYR A 79 3.99 16.95 7.31
CA TYR A 79 3.99 15.61 6.74
C TYR A 79 2.75 15.41 5.88
N VAL A 80 2.73 14.34 5.11
CA VAL A 80 1.65 14.03 4.16
C VAL A 80 1.15 12.63 4.42
N THR A 81 -0.17 12.47 4.31
CA THR A 81 -0.82 11.16 4.27
C THR A 81 -1.51 10.97 2.92
N GLU A 82 -1.47 9.77 2.40
CA GLU A 82 -2.33 9.37 1.30
C GLU A 82 -3.73 9.10 1.83
N VAL A 83 -4.75 9.65 1.16
CA VAL A 83 -6.15 9.39 1.44
C VAL A 83 -6.81 8.80 0.21
N GLY A 84 -7.72 7.86 0.40
CA GLY A 84 -8.40 7.16 -0.69
C GLY A 84 -9.29 8.06 -1.53
N ILE A 85 -9.82 7.51 -2.61
CA ILE A 85 -10.67 8.21 -3.61
C ILE A 85 -11.85 8.95 -2.96
N ASN A 86 -12.38 8.44 -1.84
CA ASN A 86 -13.45 9.09 -1.07
C ASN A 86 -12.94 9.86 0.15
N GLN A 87 -11.65 10.21 0.19
CA GLN A 87 -10.98 10.91 1.29
C GLN A 87 -11.00 10.17 2.65
N ASN A 88 -11.42 8.93 2.67
CA ASN A 88 -11.63 8.19 3.92
C ASN A 88 -10.60 7.10 4.18
N ASN A 89 -9.91 6.56 3.18
CA ASN A 89 -8.93 5.48 3.37
C ASN A 89 -7.86 5.46 2.30
N SER A 90 -6.70 4.91 2.64
CA SER A 90 -5.65 4.49 1.70
C SER A 90 -6.21 3.56 0.61
N MET A 91 -5.50 3.42 -0.50
CA MET A 91 -5.90 2.51 -1.59
C MET A 91 -6.06 1.09 -1.05
N SER A 92 -7.28 0.56 -1.12
CA SER A 92 -7.55 -0.83 -0.77
C SER A 92 -6.73 -1.77 -1.67
N GLY A 93 -6.05 -2.74 -1.08
CA GLY A 93 -5.23 -3.72 -1.80
C GLY A 93 -3.76 -3.33 -1.98
N TYR A 94 -3.31 -2.26 -1.35
CA TYR A 94 -1.90 -1.85 -1.37
C TYR A 94 -1.36 -1.62 0.04
N ASP A 95 -0.11 -2.03 0.24
CA ASP A 95 0.72 -1.62 1.37
C ASP A 95 1.35 -0.28 1.06
N VAL A 96 1.08 0.73 1.88
CA VAL A 96 1.58 2.09 1.68
C VAL A 96 2.70 2.36 2.67
N SER A 97 3.83 2.86 2.18
CA SER A 97 4.96 3.29 3.01
C SER A 97 5.48 4.65 2.57
N TYR A 98 6.08 5.38 3.50
CA TYR A 98 6.55 6.75 3.30
C TYR A 98 8.02 6.87 3.69
N ILE A 99 8.80 7.57 2.88
CA ILE A 99 10.18 7.96 3.18
C ILE A 99 10.26 9.47 3.13
N PHE A 100 10.68 10.09 4.23
CA PHE A 100 10.86 11.52 4.34
C PHE A 100 12.34 11.85 4.22
N LYS A 101 12.68 12.75 3.31
CA LYS A 101 14.03 13.18 3.00
C LYS A 101 14.17 14.67 3.20
N ASP A 102 15.36 15.14 3.61
CA ASP A 102 15.68 16.54 3.66
C ASP A 102 15.85 17.17 2.27
N ILE A 103 16.20 18.44 2.22
CA ILE A 103 16.44 19.17 0.97
C ILE A 103 17.63 18.61 0.17
N ASN A 104 18.56 17.90 0.82
CA ASN A 104 19.74 17.28 0.20
C ASN A 104 19.45 15.85 -0.28
N GLY A 105 18.22 15.34 -0.04
CA GLY A 105 17.81 13.98 -0.37
C GLY A 105 18.22 12.93 0.68
N THR A 106 18.73 13.36 1.84
CA THR A 106 19.07 12.44 2.94
C THR A 106 17.80 11.99 3.64
N GLN A 107 17.65 10.69 3.86
CA GLN A 107 16.51 10.16 4.60
C GLN A 107 16.55 10.62 6.06
N ILE A 108 15.48 11.29 6.51
CA ILE A 108 15.27 11.73 7.89
C ILE A 108 14.53 10.65 8.67
N THR A 109 13.40 10.20 8.12
CA THR A 109 12.50 9.21 8.74
C THR A 109 11.76 8.43 7.70
N LYS A 110 11.16 7.30 8.10
CA LYS A 110 10.29 6.47 7.28
C LYS A 110 9.17 5.88 8.11
N THR A 111 8.13 5.38 7.47
CA THR A 111 7.11 4.53 8.11
C THR A 111 7.29 3.09 7.67
N ASP A 112 6.83 2.17 8.50
CA ASP A 112 6.61 0.79 8.08
C ASP A 112 5.39 0.70 7.16
N ALA A 113 5.25 -0.43 6.46
CA ALA A 113 4.10 -0.66 5.59
C ALA A 113 2.79 -0.57 6.37
N ASN A 114 1.80 0.12 5.78
CA ASN A 114 0.48 0.38 6.37
C ASN A 114 0.48 1.19 7.67
N VAL A 115 1.59 1.81 8.02
CA VAL A 115 1.65 2.75 9.12
C VAL A 115 1.54 4.17 8.56
N ALA A 116 0.44 4.84 8.88
CA ALA A 116 0.26 6.23 8.50
C ALA A 116 1.32 7.12 9.18
N PRO A 117 1.91 8.08 8.45
CA PRO A 117 2.79 9.06 9.08
C PRO A 117 2.04 9.89 10.13
N GLY A 118 2.78 10.39 11.09
CA GLY A 118 2.29 11.27 12.14
C GLY A 118 3.27 12.40 12.44
N SER A 119 3.04 13.12 13.52
CA SER A 119 3.87 14.28 13.93
C SER A 119 5.36 13.97 14.04
N ALA A 120 5.72 12.73 14.42
CA ALA A 120 7.13 12.29 14.49
C ALA A 120 7.83 12.24 13.12
N ASN A 121 7.06 12.18 12.02
CA ASN A 121 7.59 12.15 10.66
C ASN A 121 7.65 13.54 10.02
N ALA A 122 7.18 14.58 10.71
CA ALA A 122 7.08 15.92 10.16
C ALA A 122 8.46 16.56 9.92
N ILE A 123 8.64 17.17 8.75
CA ILE A 123 9.85 17.85 8.32
C ILE A 123 9.56 19.31 7.97
N GLU A 124 10.55 20.20 8.09
CA GLU A 124 10.41 21.62 7.73
C GLU A 124 10.35 21.82 6.21
N SER A 125 11.24 21.13 5.51
CA SER A 125 11.31 21.12 4.05
C SER A 125 11.95 19.85 3.55
N GLY A 126 11.71 19.49 2.30
CA GLY A 126 12.27 18.28 1.71
C GLY A 126 11.32 17.55 0.80
N THR A 127 11.54 16.27 0.63
CA THR A 127 10.80 15.38 -0.26
C THR A 127 10.17 14.23 0.53
N VAL A 128 8.98 13.83 0.12
CA VAL A 128 8.34 12.59 0.61
C VAL A 128 8.18 11.65 -0.57
N GLU A 129 8.72 10.46 -0.45
CA GLU A 129 8.49 9.36 -1.37
C GLU A 129 7.41 8.46 -0.79
N ILE A 130 6.41 8.14 -1.60
CA ILE A 130 5.30 7.26 -1.22
C ILE A 130 5.37 6.02 -2.09
N THR A 131 5.41 4.86 -1.48
CA THR A 131 5.39 3.58 -2.19
C THR A 131 4.10 2.84 -1.87
N ASN A 132 3.37 2.48 -2.91
CA ASN A 132 2.17 1.63 -2.86
C ASN A 132 2.53 0.27 -3.45
N LYS A 133 2.66 -0.72 -2.60
CA LYS A 133 2.97 -2.10 -3.00
C LYS A 133 1.69 -2.91 -3.05
N LEU A 134 1.40 -3.55 -4.19
CA LEU A 134 0.22 -4.41 -4.35
C LEU A 134 0.29 -5.60 -3.38
N ILE A 135 -0.78 -5.81 -2.62
CA ILE A 135 -0.93 -6.99 -1.77
C ILE A 135 -1.44 -8.12 -2.66
N GLU A 136 -0.62 -9.14 -2.90
CA GLU A 136 -1.07 -10.38 -3.50
C GLU A 136 -1.72 -11.24 -2.42
N TYR A 137 -3.00 -11.48 -2.56
CA TYR A 137 -3.68 -12.52 -1.80
C TYR A 137 -3.39 -13.85 -2.48
N GLU A 138 -2.46 -14.64 -1.96
CA GLU A 138 -2.40 -16.04 -2.30
C GLU A 138 -3.70 -16.67 -1.80
N LEU A 139 -4.56 -17.05 -2.75
CA LEU A 139 -5.70 -17.89 -2.40
C LEU A 139 -5.14 -19.15 -1.73
N PRO A 140 -5.65 -19.54 -0.55
CA PRO A 140 -5.27 -20.83 0.03
C PRO A 140 -5.42 -21.87 -1.06
N GLU A 141 -4.38 -22.66 -1.31
CA GLU A 141 -4.49 -23.82 -2.18
C GLU A 141 -5.50 -24.79 -1.56
N THR A 142 -6.79 -24.52 -1.79
CA THR A 142 -7.90 -25.39 -1.36
C THR A 142 -7.95 -26.67 -2.20
N GLY A 143 -7.18 -26.74 -3.27
CA GLY A 143 -6.83 -27.97 -3.94
C GLY A 143 -5.65 -28.57 -3.19
N GLY A 144 -5.92 -29.37 -2.16
CA GLY A 144 -4.87 -30.16 -1.54
C GLY A 144 -4.05 -30.82 -2.64
N SER A 145 -2.74 -30.93 -2.46
CA SER A 145 -1.88 -31.84 -3.21
C SER A 145 -2.32 -33.29 -2.92
N GLY A 146 -3.64 -33.49 -3.03
CA GLY A 146 -4.24 -34.78 -2.94
C GLY A 146 -3.56 -35.62 -3.99
N ASN A 147 -2.78 -36.58 -3.54
CA ASN A 147 -2.17 -37.60 -4.38
C ASN A 147 -3.24 -38.15 -5.31
N ARG A 148 -3.46 -37.47 -6.46
CA ARG A 148 -4.45 -37.86 -7.47
C ARG A 148 -4.32 -39.36 -7.79
N TRP A 149 -3.10 -39.89 -7.73
CA TRP A 149 -2.82 -41.28 -7.94
C TRP A 149 -3.39 -42.18 -6.83
N LEU A 150 -3.49 -41.70 -5.57
CA LEU A 150 -4.12 -42.49 -4.48
C LEU A 150 -5.62 -42.66 -4.72
N TYR A 151 -6.31 -41.63 -5.22
CA TYR A 151 -7.73 -41.76 -5.58
C TYR A 151 -7.91 -42.63 -6.82
N MET A 152 -7.00 -42.57 -7.79
CA MET A 152 -7.01 -43.46 -8.94
C MET A 152 -6.73 -44.92 -8.52
N LEU A 153 -5.81 -45.11 -7.59
CA LEU A 153 -5.48 -46.46 -7.08
C LEU A 153 -6.63 -47.06 -6.27
N SER A 154 -7.26 -46.28 -5.40
CA SER A 154 -8.43 -46.72 -4.63
C SER A 154 -9.63 -47.08 -5.52
N GLY A 155 -9.87 -46.30 -6.57
CA GLY A 155 -10.90 -46.60 -7.57
C GLY A 155 -10.62 -47.87 -8.34
N ALA A 156 -9.36 -48.09 -8.76
CA ALA A 156 -8.96 -49.30 -9.47
C ALA A 156 -9.11 -50.57 -8.59
N VAL A 157 -8.75 -50.48 -7.31
CA VAL A 157 -8.91 -51.60 -6.36
C VAL A 157 -10.39 -51.95 -6.16
N LEU A 158 -11.27 -50.98 -6.03
CA LEU A 158 -12.71 -51.21 -5.91
C LEU A 158 -13.28 -51.91 -7.15
N ILE A 159 -12.87 -51.50 -8.35
CA ILE A 159 -13.30 -52.12 -9.62
C ILE A 159 -12.77 -53.59 -9.66
N ALA A 160 -11.54 -53.84 -9.31
CA ALA A 160 -10.97 -55.17 -9.27
C ALA A 160 -11.73 -56.11 -8.32
N ILE A 161 -12.09 -55.66 -7.14
CA ILE A 161 -12.89 -56.40 -6.15
C ILE A 161 -14.28 -56.71 -6.73
N ALA A 162 -14.93 -55.74 -7.37
CA ALA A 162 -16.24 -55.93 -8.00
C ALA A 162 -16.20 -57.00 -9.11
N VAL A 163 -15.17 -56.99 -9.94
CA VAL A 163 -14.97 -57.97 -11.01
C VAL A 163 -14.73 -59.36 -10.45
N ILE A 164 -13.86 -59.49 -9.45
CA ILE A 164 -13.57 -60.78 -8.80
C ILE A 164 -14.84 -61.36 -8.16
N THR A 165 -15.63 -60.57 -7.47
CA THR A 165 -16.88 -61.01 -6.85
C THR A 165 -17.92 -61.47 -7.88
N LEU A 166 -18.00 -60.79 -9.03
CA LEU A 166 -18.88 -61.21 -10.14
C LEU A 166 -18.43 -62.55 -10.73
N PHE A 167 -17.12 -62.76 -10.95
CA PHE A 167 -16.61 -64.02 -11.45
C PHE A 167 -16.80 -65.17 -10.43
N TYR A 168 -16.61 -64.93 -9.16
CA TYR A 168 -16.82 -65.93 -8.11
C TYR A 168 -18.30 -66.35 -8.01
N LYS A 169 -19.21 -65.39 -8.17
CA LYS A 169 -20.66 -65.66 -8.16
C LYS A 169 -21.08 -66.48 -9.37
N LYS A 170 -20.50 -66.20 -10.55
CA LYS A 170 -20.81 -66.94 -11.80
C LYS A 170 -20.29 -68.40 -11.76
N HIS A 171 -19.16 -68.66 -11.11
CA HIS A 171 -18.62 -70.01 -10.94
C HIS A 171 -19.36 -70.88 -9.89
N LYS A 172 -20.11 -70.26 -8.99
CA LYS A 172 -20.88 -70.98 -7.95
C LYS A 172 -22.30 -71.32 -8.38
N THR A 173 -22.73 -70.86 -9.53
CA THR A 173 -24.09 -71.08 -10.10
C THR A 173 -24.10 -72.00 -11.34
N LEU A 174 -22.97 -72.67 -11.63
CA LEU A 174 -22.82 -73.82 -12.51
C LEU A 174 -22.50 -75.07 -11.66
#